data_06ca5a5b9d9c60025254212b0ff6ded3
#
_entry.id   06ca5a5b9d9c60025254212b0ff6ded3
#
_cell.length_a   1.000
_cell.length_b   1.000
_cell.length_c   1.000
_cell.angle_alpha   90.00
_cell.angle_beta   90.00
_cell.angle_gamma   90.00
#
_symmetry.space_group_name_H-M   'P 1'
#
loop_
_entity.id
_entity.type
_entity.pdbx_description
1 polymer ?
#
loop_
_entity_poly.entity_id
_entity_poly.type
_entity_poly.pdbx_seq_one_letter_code
_entity_poly.pdbx_strand_id
1 'polypeptide(L)'
;MKTIHGVISFLAVAAAAGTAVAQQRAKIEMEDYVREPMPPGIQVKVHELEGPVFADANGKTLYIWPLNAVRNGDLGDRKGDPTCDDTVQKVSTGLQSPYPGGLELPEVETRPSCLAVWPGVWASADAKDVGKFTVLTRKDGRRQWAYEGYALYTSVLDQKPGDVLGGTKRTMGGDARSTGVIRVPAAPPTNIPPQFAVNPIDSGRILTLAANDGSVYVSDKDTATRSNCDAKCRQEFQPVLAPEHVRPQGDWAIIENSPGVKQWTFRGKPLYTRPADRIPHSLEGGDVPGWSNVWTQKAPAHPKEFTRHANRVGYVLGDEKGRTIYVYACNDDAADQQDCSHPSQPQAYRLAVSGKGDQARAMQNFPYVLAGADAKSPSETWSIIHIDPATGRKAAAGQAGALRVWAYRDRPVYLCARDRKPGDIECDSWGENFGLRNGYRAFWIREDFGGSHG
;
A
#
# COMPACT_ATOMS: atom_id res chain seq x y z
N MET A 1 61.05 -64.06 3.68
CA MET A 1 60.43 -63.34 4.81
C MET A 1 60.72 -61.84 4.64
N LYS A 2 59.79 -61.07 4.08
CA LYS A 2 59.83 -59.57 4.07
C LYS A 2 58.43 -59.11 4.31
N THR A 3 58.23 -58.53 5.46
CA THR A 3 56.98 -57.91 5.98
C THR A 3 56.79 -56.55 5.29
N ILE A 4 55.65 -56.35 4.65
CA ILE A 4 55.21 -55.07 4.04
C ILE A 4 54.20 -54.45 5.05
N HIS A 5 54.56 -53.28 5.59
CA HIS A 5 53.70 -52.47 6.42
C HIS A 5 52.87 -51.52 5.46
N GLY A 6 51.56 -51.77 5.45
CA GLY A 6 50.64 -50.84 4.76
C GLY A 6 50.25 -49.68 5.68
N VAL A 7 50.52 -48.46 5.23
CA VAL A 7 50.09 -47.23 5.87
C VAL A 7 48.68 -46.90 5.38
N ILE A 8 47.70 -46.94 6.27
CA ILE A 8 46.33 -46.51 6.01
C ILE A 8 46.26 -45.00 6.38
N SER A 9 46.13 -44.16 5.33
CA SER A 9 45.84 -42.72 5.49
C SER A 9 44.34 -42.53 5.69
N PHE A 10 43.96 -42.04 6.89
CA PHE A 10 42.62 -41.54 7.13
C PHE A 10 42.48 -40.12 6.59
N LEU A 11 41.67 -39.92 5.55
CA LEU A 11 41.24 -38.61 5.15
C LEU A 11 40.08 -38.20 6.07
N ALA A 12 40.32 -37.19 6.91
CA ALA A 12 39.29 -36.52 7.67
C ALA A 12 38.58 -35.54 6.77
N VAL A 13 37.31 -35.86 6.41
CA VAL A 13 36.42 -34.91 5.74
C VAL A 13 35.85 -33.98 6.82
N ALA A 14 36.36 -32.73 6.83
CA ALA A 14 35.81 -31.65 7.66
C ALA A 14 34.47 -31.23 7.01
N ALA A 15 33.34 -31.62 7.58
CA ALA A 15 32.04 -31.07 7.25
C ALA A 15 31.95 -29.66 7.79
N ALA A 16 32.08 -28.64 6.92
CA ALA A 16 31.75 -27.27 7.24
C ALA A 16 30.24 -27.15 7.43
N ALA A 17 29.79 -27.17 8.68
CA ALA A 17 28.43 -26.79 9.04
C ALA A 17 28.28 -25.28 8.81
N GLY A 18 27.80 -24.90 7.63
CA GLY A 18 27.34 -23.57 7.35
C GLY A 18 26.12 -23.27 8.23
N THR A 19 26.34 -22.52 9.30
CA THR A 19 25.23 -21.89 10.05
C THR A 19 24.55 -20.91 9.13
N ALA A 20 23.44 -21.34 8.51
CA ALA A 20 22.48 -20.44 7.91
C ALA A 20 21.93 -19.57 9.05
N VAL A 21 22.46 -18.35 9.18
CA VAL A 21 21.83 -17.30 9.97
C VAL A 21 20.53 -17.01 9.24
N ALA A 22 19.44 -17.62 9.69
CA ALA A 22 18.10 -17.23 9.32
C ALA A 22 17.99 -15.77 9.77
N GLN A 23 18.01 -14.86 8.81
CA GLN A 23 17.74 -13.45 9.02
C GLN A 23 16.34 -13.41 9.63
N GLN A 24 16.25 -13.14 10.92
CA GLN A 24 15.00 -13.02 11.64
C GLN A 24 14.29 -11.84 11.02
N ARG A 25 13.33 -12.12 10.13
CA ARG A 25 12.45 -11.08 9.56
C ARG A 25 11.89 -10.31 10.74
N ALA A 26 12.01 -8.99 10.72
CA ALA A 26 11.41 -8.15 11.74
C ALA A 26 9.95 -8.58 11.90
N LYS A 27 9.55 -8.92 13.12
CA LYS A 27 8.19 -9.34 13.42
C LYS A 27 7.28 -8.18 13.06
N ILE A 28 6.43 -8.36 12.05
CA ILE A 28 5.42 -7.36 11.70
C ILE A 28 4.50 -7.25 12.91
N GLU A 29 4.41 -6.06 13.47
CA GLU A 29 3.47 -5.77 14.55
C GLU A 29 2.07 -5.77 13.93
N MET A 30 1.30 -6.82 14.21
CA MET A 30 -0.04 -6.97 13.65
C MET A 30 -1.07 -6.23 14.48
N GLU A 31 -2.05 -5.66 13.77
CA GLU A 31 -3.25 -5.18 14.42
C GLU A 31 -4.01 -6.35 15.06
N ASP A 32 -4.60 -6.10 16.22
CA ASP A 32 -5.61 -7.00 16.78
C ASP A 32 -6.89 -6.89 15.94
N TYR A 33 -7.35 -7.98 15.38
CA TYR A 33 -8.53 -7.99 14.52
C TYR A 33 -9.60 -8.95 15.06
N VAL A 34 -10.84 -8.66 14.72
CA VAL A 34 -11.98 -9.49 15.06
C VAL A 34 -11.94 -10.77 14.23
N ARG A 35 -11.97 -11.89 14.90
CA ARG A 35 -12.10 -13.19 14.22
C ARG A 35 -13.55 -13.38 13.79
N GLU A 36 -13.76 -13.35 12.50
CA GLU A 36 -15.08 -13.60 11.90
C GLU A 36 -15.18 -15.04 11.41
N PRO A 37 -16.38 -15.64 11.45
CA PRO A 37 -16.63 -16.89 10.77
C PRO A 37 -16.37 -16.73 9.27
N MET A 38 -15.63 -17.67 8.69
CA MET A 38 -15.25 -17.66 7.27
C MET A 38 -15.73 -18.91 6.57
N PRO A 39 -16.15 -18.82 5.30
CA PRO A 39 -16.43 -20.01 4.49
C PRO A 39 -15.18 -20.86 4.29
N PRO A 40 -15.34 -22.16 4.02
CA PRO A 40 -14.22 -23.00 3.63
C PRO A 40 -13.46 -22.40 2.45
N GLY A 41 -12.13 -22.38 2.54
CA GLY A 41 -11.27 -21.84 1.49
C GLY A 41 -11.03 -20.32 1.55
N ILE A 42 -11.61 -19.61 2.51
CA ILE A 42 -11.24 -18.22 2.81
C ILE A 42 -10.41 -18.17 4.09
N GLN A 43 -9.35 -17.39 4.09
CA GLN A 43 -8.40 -17.22 5.20
C GLN A 43 -8.00 -15.76 5.37
N VAL A 44 -7.37 -15.42 6.48
CA VAL A 44 -6.74 -14.11 6.69
C VAL A 44 -5.25 -14.22 6.42
N LYS A 45 -4.72 -13.29 5.63
CA LYS A 45 -3.28 -13.06 5.42
C LYS A 45 -2.93 -11.67 5.93
N VAL A 46 -1.67 -11.47 6.28
CA VAL A 46 -1.17 -10.17 6.71
C VAL A 46 -0.20 -9.65 5.68
N HIS A 47 -0.52 -8.49 5.14
CA HIS A 47 0.31 -7.78 4.17
C HIS A 47 1.11 -6.67 4.87
N GLU A 48 2.34 -6.41 4.39
CA GLU A 48 3.26 -5.44 4.99
C GLU A 48 2.69 -4.03 5.14
N LEU A 49 1.85 -3.58 4.21
CA LEU A 49 1.24 -2.24 4.23
C LEU A 49 -0.25 -2.26 4.56
N GLU A 50 -0.98 -3.25 4.03
CA GLU A 50 -2.44 -3.28 4.16
C GLU A 50 -2.91 -3.87 5.49
N GLY A 51 -2.00 -4.54 6.23
CA GLY A 51 -2.38 -5.28 7.43
C GLY A 51 -3.15 -6.55 7.12
N PRO A 52 -4.11 -6.95 7.97
CA PRO A 52 -4.89 -8.17 7.73
C PRO A 52 -5.84 -7.98 6.56
N VAL A 53 -5.83 -8.93 5.62
CA VAL A 53 -6.72 -9.00 4.45
C VAL A 53 -7.28 -10.41 4.31
N PHE A 54 -8.47 -10.55 3.72
CA PHE A 54 -8.98 -11.84 3.33
C PHE A 54 -8.27 -12.34 2.07
N ALA A 55 -8.05 -13.65 2.01
CA ALA A 55 -7.46 -14.34 0.87
C ALA A 55 -8.19 -15.65 0.59
N ASP A 56 -8.12 -16.14 -0.64
CA ASP A 56 -8.61 -17.45 -1.01
C ASP A 56 -7.70 -18.59 -0.48
N ALA A 57 -8.05 -19.83 -0.77
CA ALA A 57 -7.27 -21.01 -0.37
C ALA A 57 -5.84 -21.02 -0.91
N ASN A 58 -5.59 -20.36 -2.04
CA ASN A 58 -4.27 -20.23 -2.65
C ASN A 58 -3.49 -19.03 -2.11
N GLY A 59 -4.07 -18.25 -1.23
CA GLY A 59 -3.48 -17.05 -0.65
C GLY A 59 -3.62 -15.81 -1.52
N LYS A 60 -4.44 -15.83 -2.58
CA LYS A 60 -4.75 -14.62 -3.37
C LYS A 60 -5.66 -13.70 -2.58
N THR A 61 -5.30 -12.45 -2.51
CA THR A 61 -6.07 -11.40 -1.80
C THR A 61 -7.46 -11.24 -2.42
N LEU A 62 -8.45 -11.08 -1.54
CA LEU A 62 -9.83 -10.83 -1.91
C LEU A 62 -10.10 -9.32 -1.88
N TYR A 63 -10.77 -8.84 -2.92
CA TYR A 63 -11.10 -7.43 -3.12
C TYR A 63 -12.60 -7.22 -3.17
N ILE A 64 -13.04 -6.06 -2.74
CA ILE A 64 -14.39 -5.54 -2.95
C ILE A 64 -14.32 -4.24 -3.76
N TRP A 65 -15.40 -3.91 -4.43
CA TRP A 65 -15.49 -2.70 -5.24
C TRP A 65 -16.69 -1.82 -4.85
N PRO A 66 -16.72 -1.28 -3.62
CA PRO A 66 -17.87 -0.50 -3.17
C PRO A 66 -18.00 0.80 -3.98
N LEU A 67 -19.19 1.10 -4.43
CA LEU A 67 -19.50 2.30 -5.23
C LEU A 67 -19.08 3.60 -4.53
N ASN A 68 -19.20 3.66 -3.21
CA ASN A 68 -18.80 4.80 -2.39
C ASN A 68 -17.28 4.96 -2.25
N ALA A 69 -16.49 3.97 -2.65
CA ALA A 69 -15.04 4.05 -2.66
C ALA A 69 -14.50 4.55 -4.01
N VAL A 70 -15.35 4.73 -5.02
CA VAL A 70 -14.98 5.26 -6.33
C VAL A 70 -15.34 6.73 -6.45
N ARG A 71 -14.43 7.48 -7.03
CA ARG A 71 -14.54 8.94 -7.10
C ARG A 71 -15.72 9.43 -7.91
N ASN A 72 -16.08 8.74 -8.99
CA ASN A 72 -17.06 9.21 -9.95
C ASN A 72 -18.49 8.77 -9.69
N GLY A 73 -18.71 7.90 -8.71
CA GLY A 73 -20.04 7.40 -8.36
C GLY A 73 -20.72 6.49 -9.39
N ASP A 74 -20.16 6.38 -10.59
CA ASP A 74 -20.76 5.63 -11.71
C ASP A 74 -20.22 4.21 -11.83
N LEU A 75 -19.03 3.97 -11.32
CA LEU A 75 -18.37 2.66 -11.31
C LEU A 75 -18.31 2.10 -9.91
N GLY A 76 -18.42 0.80 -9.82
CA GLY A 76 -18.40 0.05 -8.57
C GLY A 76 -19.68 -0.69 -8.30
N ASP A 77 -19.62 -1.56 -7.30
CA ASP A 77 -20.72 -2.43 -6.91
C ASP A 77 -21.62 -1.76 -5.88
N ARG A 78 -22.92 -1.95 -6.05
CA ARG A 78 -23.87 -1.81 -4.94
C ARG A 78 -23.98 -3.12 -4.18
N LYS A 79 -24.38 -3.05 -2.93
CA LYS A 79 -24.63 -4.27 -2.15
C LYS A 79 -25.65 -5.16 -2.87
N GLY A 80 -25.27 -6.40 -3.12
CA GLY A 80 -26.11 -7.38 -3.82
C GLY A 80 -26.16 -7.26 -5.34
N ASP A 81 -25.54 -6.23 -5.94
CA ASP A 81 -25.59 -5.99 -7.40
C ASP A 81 -24.17 -5.73 -7.96
N PRO A 82 -23.42 -6.80 -8.27
CA PRO A 82 -22.08 -6.68 -8.87
C PRO A 82 -22.18 -6.20 -10.32
N THR A 83 -21.37 -5.19 -10.65
CA THR A 83 -21.31 -4.57 -11.98
C THR A 83 -20.20 -5.13 -12.88
N CYS A 84 -19.19 -5.74 -12.30
CA CYS A 84 -18.08 -6.36 -13.03
C CYS A 84 -18.56 -7.64 -13.73
N ASP A 85 -18.57 -7.67 -15.06
CA ASP A 85 -19.06 -8.79 -15.88
C ASP A 85 -18.08 -9.15 -17.01
N ASP A 86 -18.48 -10.05 -17.90
CA ASP A 86 -17.66 -10.50 -19.04
C ASP A 86 -17.77 -9.58 -20.27
N THR A 87 -18.47 -8.46 -20.16
CA THR A 87 -18.59 -7.50 -21.27
C THR A 87 -17.27 -6.75 -21.44
N VAL A 88 -16.76 -6.74 -22.68
CA VAL A 88 -15.62 -5.89 -23.04
C VAL A 88 -16.11 -4.45 -23.11
N GLN A 89 -15.67 -3.64 -22.16
CA GLN A 89 -16.02 -2.24 -22.11
C GLN A 89 -15.12 -1.41 -23.02
N LYS A 90 -15.71 -0.51 -23.79
CA LYS A 90 -14.93 0.51 -24.50
C LYS A 90 -14.42 1.50 -23.46
N VAL A 91 -13.11 1.74 -23.47
CA VAL A 91 -12.54 2.77 -22.61
C VAL A 91 -13.07 4.12 -23.02
N SER A 92 -13.85 4.69 -22.17
CA SER A 92 -14.27 6.07 -22.34
C SER A 92 -13.13 6.96 -21.83
N THR A 93 -12.47 7.66 -22.74
CA THR A 93 -11.69 8.85 -22.39
C THR A 93 -12.64 9.98 -21.97
N GLY A 94 -13.76 9.64 -21.35
CA GLY A 94 -14.89 10.48 -21.10
C GLY A 94 -14.60 11.76 -20.34
N LEU A 95 -15.64 12.48 -20.00
CA LEU A 95 -15.66 13.81 -19.35
C LEU A 95 -14.74 13.97 -18.13
N GLN A 96 -14.20 12.88 -17.63
CA GLN A 96 -13.37 12.88 -16.43
C GLN A 96 -11.94 12.40 -16.67
N SER A 97 -11.61 12.02 -17.91
CA SER A 97 -10.22 11.77 -18.28
C SER A 97 -9.44 13.10 -18.33
N PRO A 98 -8.23 13.16 -17.77
CA PRO A 98 -7.35 14.31 -17.89
C PRO A 98 -6.84 14.52 -19.32
N TYR A 99 -7.16 13.61 -20.22
CA TYR A 99 -6.68 13.65 -21.59
C TYR A 99 -7.63 14.43 -22.48
N PRO A 100 -7.11 15.11 -23.51
CA PRO A 100 -7.94 15.76 -24.50
C PRO A 100 -8.98 14.77 -25.05
N GLY A 101 -10.24 15.18 -25.09
CA GLY A 101 -11.30 14.37 -25.67
C GLY A 101 -10.89 13.89 -27.07
N GLY A 102 -11.09 12.61 -27.35
CA GLY A 102 -10.70 12.01 -28.60
C GLY A 102 -9.30 11.37 -28.64
N LEU A 103 -8.57 11.28 -27.49
CA LEU A 103 -7.41 10.42 -27.45
C LEU A 103 -7.88 8.95 -27.55
N GLU A 104 -7.64 8.34 -28.68
CA GLU A 104 -7.84 6.90 -28.83
C GLU A 104 -6.73 6.17 -28.07
N LEU A 105 -7.13 5.31 -27.14
CA LEU A 105 -6.19 4.43 -26.45
C LEU A 105 -5.88 3.25 -27.38
N PRO A 106 -4.61 2.85 -27.51
CA PRO A 106 -4.28 1.66 -28.27
C PRO A 106 -4.94 0.41 -27.66
N GLU A 107 -5.26 -0.55 -28.49
CA GLU A 107 -5.78 -1.87 -28.08
C GLU A 107 -7.17 -1.83 -27.39
N VAL A 108 -7.98 -0.79 -27.62
CA VAL A 108 -9.33 -0.66 -27.03
C VAL A 108 -10.21 -1.86 -27.37
N GLU A 109 -10.10 -2.37 -28.59
CA GLU A 109 -10.92 -3.50 -29.06
C GLU A 109 -10.45 -4.86 -28.55
N THR A 110 -9.23 -4.93 -28.00
CA THR A 110 -8.62 -6.17 -27.50
C THR A 110 -8.52 -6.20 -25.98
N ARG A 111 -9.12 -5.24 -25.30
CA ARG A 111 -9.10 -5.19 -23.83
C ARG A 111 -9.86 -6.36 -23.22
N PRO A 112 -9.33 -6.93 -22.16
CA PRO A 112 -10.06 -7.96 -21.44
C PRO A 112 -11.32 -7.38 -20.76
N SER A 113 -12.32 -8.24 -20.55
CA SER A 113 -13.49 -7.87 -19.73
C SER A 113 -13.10 -7.63 -18.27
N CYS A 114 -14.01 -6.99 -17.51
CA CYS A 114 -13.81 -6.78 -16.08
C CYS A 114 -13.52 -8.09 -15.35
N LEU A 115 -14.29 -9.16 -15.57
CA LEU A 115 -14.06 -10.45 -14.91
C LEU A 115 -12.80 -11.17 -15.38
N ALA A 116 -12.27 -10.84 -16.56
CA ALA A 116 -10.99 -11.39 -17.00
C ALA A 116 -9.82 -10.82 -16.21
N VAL A 117 -9.89 -9.56 -15.75
CA VAL A 117 -8.86 -8.93 -14.92
C VAL A 117 -9.15 -9.01 -13.42
N TRP A 118 -10.43 -9.13 -13.07
CA TRP A 118 -10.92 -9.26 -11.70
C TRP A 118 -11.78 -10.52 -11.56
N PRO A 119 -11.19 -11.71 -11.57
CA PRO A 119 -11.94 -12.95 -11.43
C PRO A 119 -12.82 -12.96 -10.17
N GLY A 120 -14.08 -13.34 -10.33
CA GLY A 120 -15.01 -13.48 -9.21
C GLY A 120 -14.63 -14.65 -8.30
N VAL A 121 -14.86 -14.50 -7.00
CA VAL A 121 -14.70 -15.59 -6.02
C VAL A 121 -15.98 -16.44 -6.05
N TRP A 122 -15.94 -17.52 -6.80
CA TRP A 122 -17.14 -18.33 -7.07
C TRP A 122 -17.52 -19.18 -5.87
N ALA A 123 -18.82 -19.22 -5.58
CA ALA A 123 -19.40 -20.08 -4.56
C ALA A 123 -19.92 -21.38 -5.19
N SER A 124 -19.73 -22.51 -4.50
CA SER A 124 -20.30 -23.80 -4.93
C SER A 124 -21.82 -23.79 -4.91
N ALA A 125 -22.43 -24.78 -5.58
CA ALA A 125 -23.88 -24.86 -5.66
C ALA A 125 -24.55 -25.03 -4.29
N ASP A 126 -23.88 -25.68 -3.36
CA ASP A 126 -24.33 -25.95 -1.98
C ASP A 126 -23.84 -24.93 -0.96
N ALA A 127 -23.07 -23.91 -1.37
CA ALA A 127 -22.57 -22.88 -0.48
C ALA A 127 -23.70 -22.16 0.24
N LYS A 128 -23.50 -21.89 1.52
CA LYS A 128 -24.44 -21.16 2.39
C LYS A 128 -23.71 -19.98 3.02
N ASP A 129 -24.48 -18.98 3.41
CA ASP A 129 -23.95 -17.79 4.09
C ASP A 129 -23.25 -18.18 5.40
N VAL A 130 -22.13 -17.50 5.69
CA VAL A 130 -21.30 -17.71 6.89
C VAL A 130 -20.90 -16.36 7.46
N GLY A 131 -21.47 -15.99 8.61
CA GLY A 131 -21.20 -14.68 9.22
C GLY A 131 -21.55 -13.52 8.28
N LYS A 132 -20.57 -12.68 7.97
CA LYS A 132 -20.73 -11.56 7.02
C LYS A 132 -20.50 -11.96 5.55
N PHE A 133 -20.12 -13.20 5.32
CA PHE A 133 -19.98 -13.73 3.96
C PHE A 133 -21.33 -14.27 3.49
N THR A 134 -21.78 -13.78 2.34
CA THR A 134 -23.05 -14.19 1.70
C THR A 134 -22.82 -14.67 0.29
N VAL A 135 -23.77 -15.41 -0.25
CA VAL A 135 -23.72 -15.91 -1.61
C VAL A 135 -24.68 -15.10 -2.48
N LEU A 136 -24.12 -14.40 -3.46
CA LEU A 136 -24.90 -13.66 -4.46
C LEU A 136 -25.15 -14.51 -5.69
N THR A 137 -26.35 -14.43 -6.27
CA THR A 137 -26.64 -14.95 -7.62
C THR A 137 -26.54 -13.80 -8.61
N ARG A 138 -25.59 -13.88 -9.53
CA ARG A 138 -25.36 -12.88 -10.57
C ARG A 138 -26.43 -12.94 -11.67
N LYS A 139 -26.49 -11.91 -12.52
CA LYS A 139 -27.43 -11.85 -13.67
C LYS A 139 -27.19 -12.99 -14.67
N ASP A 140 -25.96 -13.51 -14.75
CA ASP A 140 -25.59 -14.65 -15.59
C ASP A 140 -25.85 -16.02 -14.92
N GLY A 141 -26.46 -16.04 -13.74
CA GLY A 141 -26.77 -17.25 -12.98
C GLY A 141 -25.64 -17.83 -12.15
N ARG A 142 -24.39 -17.33 -12.29
CA ARG A 142 -23.25 -17.76 -11.47
C ARG A 142 -23.43 -17.33 -10.02
N ARG A 143 -22.97 -18.15 -9.09
CA ARG A 143 -22.96 -17.87 -7.66
C ARG A 143 -21.58 -17.34 -7.25
N GLN A 144 -21.56 -16.22 -6.55
CA GLN A 144 -20.33 -15.55 -6.14
C GLN A 144 -20.36 -15.22 -4.65
N TRP A 145 -19.26 -15.42 -3.97
CA TRP A 145 -19.11 -14.94 -2.60
C TRP A 145 -19.09 -13.42 -2.54
N ALA A 146 -19.72 -12.89 -1.50
CA ALA A 146 -19.70 -11.48 -1.13
C ALA A 146 -19.33 -11.32 0.34
N TYR A 147 -18.74 -10.19 0.68
CA TYR A 147 -18.47 -9.78 2.05
C TYR A 147 -19.20 -8.47 2.35
N GLU A 148 -19.99 -8.44 3.44
CA GLU A 148 -20.86 -7.32 3.80
C GLU A 148 -21.80 -6.86 2.65
N GLY A 149 -22.15 -7.79 1.77
CA GLY A 149 -23.00 -7.57 0.60
C GLY A 149 -22.27 -7.13 -0.68
N TYR A 150 -20.97 -6.86 -0.62
CA TYR A 150 -20.15 -6.56 -1.82
C TYR A 150 -19.52 -7.83 -2.39
N ALA A 151 -19.65 -8.03 -3.69
CA ALA A 151 -19.05 -9.16 -4.37
C ALA A 151 -17.54 -9.22 -4.18
N LEU A 152 -17.01 -10.42 -4.01
CA LEU A 152 -15.58 -10.67 -3.82
C LEU A 152 -14.90 -11.01 -5.14
N TYR A 153 -13.76 -10.39 -5.38
CA TYR A 153 -12.91 -10.60 -6.54
C TYR A 153 -11.48 -10.93 -6.12
N THR A 154 -10.73 -11.57 -7.02
CA THR A 154 -9.27 -11.64 -6.97
C THR A 154 -8.70 -10.72 -8.04
N SER A 155 -7.38 -10.52 -8.05
CA SER A 155 -6.68 -9.75 -9.07
C SER A 155 -5.75 -10.66 -9.88
N VAL A 156 -5.70 -10.49 -11.21
CA VAL A 156 -4.70 -11.20 -12.03
C VAL A 156 -3.29 -10.65 -11.81
N LEU A 157 -3.14 -9.48 -11.20
CA LEU A 157 -1.82 -8.94 -10.82
C LEU A 157 -1.20 -9.70 -9.65
N ASP A 158 -2.02 -10.27 -8.76
CA ASP A 158 -1.52 -11.05 -7.62
C ASP A 158 -1.01 -12.41 -8.12
N GLN A 159 0.30 -12.54 -8.21
CA GLN A 159 0.96 -13.71 -8.79
C GLN A 159 1.37 -14.74 -7.73
N LYS A 160 1.59 -14.32 -6.51
CA LYS A 160 2.00 -15.18 -5.39
C LYS A 160 1.13 -14.94 -4.15
N PRO A 161 1.07 -15.92 -3.24
CA PRO A 161 0.33 -15.77 -1.98
C PRO A 161 0.77 -14.52 -1.19
N GLY A 162 -0.20 -13.71 -0.78
CA GLY A 162 0.04 -12.48 -0.02
C GLY A 162 0.28 -11.24 -0.85
N ASP A 163 0.34 -11.33 -2.19
CA ASP A 163 0.34 -10.13 -3.03
C ASP A 163 -0.93 -9.31 -2.82
N VAL A 164 -0.78 -7.98 -2.80
CA VAL A 164 -1.89 -7.01 -2.77
C VAL A 164 -1.59 -5.94 -3.81
N LEU A 165 -1.53 -6.34 -5.08
CA LEU A 165 -1.18 -5.46 -6.20
C LEU A 165 -2.41 -4.92 -6.91
N GLY A 166 -3.54 -5.61 -6.76
CA GLY A 166 -4.81 -5.18 -7.36
C GLY A 166 -5.44 -4.02 -6.60
N GLY A 167 -5.85 -2.99 -7.32
CA GLY A 167 -6.79 -1.98 -6.85
C GLY A 167 -6.36 -0.99 -5.78
N THR A 168 -5.22 -1.17 -5.17
CA THR A 168 -4.78 -0.22 -4.16
C THR A 168 -4.02 0.92 -4.81
N LYS A 169 -4.66 2.06 -4.90
CA LYS A 169 -4.04 3.31 -5.33
C LYS A 169 -3.66 4.20 -4.16
N ARG A 170 -3.41 3.63 -3.03
CA ARG A 170 -2.78 4.34 -1.93
C ARG A 170 -1.32 4.55 -2.30
N THR A 171 -1.16 5.42 -3.26
CA THR A 171 0.12 5.98 -3.58
C THR A 171 0.20 7.24 -2.75
N MET A 172 1.11 7.21 -1.85
CA MET A 172 1.92 8.32 -1.42
C MET A 172 1.29 9.69 -1.34
N GLY A 173 1.27 10.26 -0.17
CA GLY A 173 1.10 11.67 0.06
C GLY A 173 -0.24 12.22 -0.37
N GLY A 174 -1.31 11.48 -0.23
CA GLY A 174 -2.61 11.97 -0.57
C GLY A 174 -3.65 11.55 0.45
N ASP A 175 -4.55 12.44 0.77
CA ASP A 175 -5.78 12.10 1.46
C ASP A 175 -6.39 10.85 0.81
N ALA A 176 -6.51 9.76 1.56
CA ALA A 176 -7.11 8.51 1.10
C ALA A 176 -8.51 8.72 0.47
N ARG A 177 -9.15 9.84 0.79
CA ARG A 177 -10.42 10.28 0.22
C ARG A 177 -10.29 10.88 -1.18
N SER A 178 -9.10 11.33 -1.59
CA SER A 178 -8.90 11.98 -2.89
C SER A 178 -8.41 11.05 -3.99
N THR A 179 -7.91 9.87 -3.64
CA THR A 179 -7.22 8.98 -4.58
C THR A 179 -8.12 7.96 -5.27
N GLY A 180 -9.42 8.11 -5.28
CA GLY A 180 -10.36 7.24 -5.98
C GLY A 180 -9.87 5.78 -6.11
N VAL A 181 -10.14 4.98 -5.10
CA VAL A 181 -9.74 3.57 -5.10
C VAL A 181 -10.71 2.81 -5.98
N ILE A 182 -10.24 2.12 -7.00
CA ILE A 182 -11.12 1.31 -7.86
C ILE A 182 -11.60 0.09 -7.08
N ARG A 183 -10.69 -0.66 -6.46
CA ARG A 183 -11.00 -1.79 -5.59
C ARG A 183 -10.16 -1.75 -4.34
N VAL A 184 -10.70 -2.26 -3.25
CA VAL A 184 -10.01 -2.31 -1.96
C VAL A 184 -9.87 -3.76 -1.49
N PRO A 185 -8.77 -4.13 -0.83
CA PRO A 185 -8.70 -5.41 -0.17
C PRO A 185 -9.83 -5.55 0.85
N ALA A 186 -10.59 -6.64 0.77
CA ALA A 186 -11.53 -6.99 1.81
C ALA A 186 -10.76 -7.45 3.06
N ALA A 187 -11.12 -6.93 4.22
CA ALA A 187 -10.38 -7.16 5.45
C ALA A 187 -11.32 -7.44 6.64
N PRO A 188 -10.90 -8.25 7.62
CA PRO A 188 -11.64 -8.36 8.85
C PRO A 188 -11.59 -7.03 9.63
N PRO A 189 -12.63 -6.69 10.39
CA PRO A 189 -12.62 -5.52 11.24
C PRO A 189 -11.58 -5.65 12.34
N THR A 190 -11.04 -4.52 12.77
CA THR A 190 -10.07 -4.44 13.86
C THR A 190 -10.73 -4.08 15.18
N ASN A 191 -10.15 -4.54 16.30
CA ASN A 191 -10.59 -4.21 17.67
C ASN A 191 -10.10 -2.82 18.07
N ILE A 192 -10.52 -1.80 17.34
CA ILE A 192 -10.13 -0.41 17.58
C ILE A 192 -11.32 0.31 18.22
N PRO A 193 -11.11 1.01 19.38
CA PRO A 193 -12.18 1.81 19.96
C PRO A 193 -12.70 2.84 18.95
N PRO A 194 -14.01 3.14 18.92
CA PRO A 194 -14.61 4.03 17.91
C PRO A 194 -14.02 5.45 17.84
N GLN A 195 -13.31 5.87 18.89
CA GLN A 195 -12.60 7.15 18.93
C GLN A 195 -11.38 7.19 18.04
N PHE A 196 -10.87 6.05 17.60
CA PHE A 196 -9.66 5.91 16.83
C PHE A 196 -9.91 5.30 15.45
N ALA A 197 -8.98 5.52 14.56
CA ALA A 197 -8.87 4.86 13.26
C ALA A 197 -7.43 4.43 13.03
N VAL A 198 -7.22 3.44 12.16
CA VAL A 198 -5.90 3.11 11.63
C VAL A 198 -5.89 3.47 10.17
N ASN A 199 -5.04 4.42 9.82
CA ASN A 199 -4.90 4.89 8.46
C ASN A 199 -3.60 4.35 7.85
N PRO A 200 -3.68 3.68 6.70
CA PRO A 200 -2.50 3.30 5.96
C PRO A 200 -1.92 4.54 5.28
N ILE A 201 -0.65 4.75 5.50
CA ILE A 201 0.18 5.76 4.86
C ILE A 201 1.44 5.08 4.30
N ASP A 202 2.24 5.79 3.52
CA ASP A 202 3.43 5.18 2.91
C ASP A 202 4.46 4.67 3.92
N SER A 203 4.49 5.28 5.09
CA SER A 203 5.38 4.87 6.18
C SER A 203 4.82 3.72 7.04
N GLY A 204 3.64 3.22 6.74
CA GLY A 204 2.99 2.11 7.46
C GLY A 204 1.52 2.37 7.78
N ARG A 205 1.06 1.83 8.89
CA ARG A 205 -0.31 1.99 9.39
C ARG A 205 -0.27 2.77 10.70
N ILE A 206 -0.76 4.00 10.66
CA ILE A 206 -0.69 4.94 11.78
C ILE A 206 -2.02 5.01 12.53
N LEU A 207 -1.95 5.08 13.84
CA LEU A 207 -3.11 5.33 14.68
C LEU A 207 -3.45 6.82 14.69
N THR A 208 -4.73 7.13 14.46
CA THR A 208 -5.25 8.49 14.44
C THR A 208 -6.55 8.59 15.23
N LEU A 209 -7.02 9.80 15.47
CA LEU A 209 -8.38 10.05 15.93
C LEU A 209 -9.37 9.91 14.77
N ALA A 210 -10.44 9.15 14.96
CA ALA A 210 -11.47 8.93 13.94
C ALA A 210 -12.22 10.20 13.51
N ALA A 211 -12.24 11.22 14.39
CA ALA A 211 -13.00 12.45 14.15
C ALA A 211 -12.34 13.38 13.10
N ASN A 212 -11.02 13.40 13.00
CA ASN A 212 -10.29 14.37 12.19
C ASN A 212 -9.00 13.84 11.59
N ASP A 213 -8.76 12.51 11.66
CA ASP A 213 -7.53 11.84 11.23
C ASP A 213 -6.23 12.42 11.88
N GLY A 214 -6.38 13.11 13.01
CA GLY A 214 -5.27 13.66 13.78
C GLY A 214 -4.38 12.56 14.35
N SER A 215 -3.07 12.69 14.17
CA SER A 215 -2.09 11.70 14.61
C SER A 215 -2.05 11.54 16.13
N VAL A 216 -1.77 10.32 16.56
CA VAL A 216 -1.63 9.95 17.96
C VAL A 216 -0.18 9.63 18.29
N TYR A 217 0.26 10.07 19.47
CA TYR A 217 1.65 10.01 19.92
C TYR A 217 1.79 9.30 21.26
N VAL A 218 2.99 8.79 21.52
CA VAL A 218 3.43 8.24 22.80
C VAL A 218 4.75 8.86 23.24
N SER A 219 4.97 8.94 24.56
CA SER A 219 6.21 9.42 25.13
C SER A 219 7.08 8.28 25.65
N ASP A 220 8.39 8.39 25.45
CA ASP A 220 9.37 7.44 25.99
C ASP A 220 9.44 7.51 27.53
N LYS A 221 9.09 8.65 28.13
CA LYS A 221 9.10 8.86 29.56
C LYS A 221 7.96 8.17 30.30
N ASP A 222 6.92 7.74 29.59
CA ASP A 222 5.72 7.16 30.17
C ASP A 222 5.87 5.66 30.48
N THR A 223 5.13 5.21 31.48
CA THR A 223 4.99 3.80 31.84
C THR A 223 3.58 3.30 31.47
N ALA A 224 3.37 1.99 31.58
CA ALA A 224 2.08 1.38 31.29
C ALA A 224 0.93 1.86 32.20
N THR A 225 1.24 2.38 33.37
CA THR A 225 0.27 2.79 34.38
C THR A 225 0.30 4.27 34.72
N ARG A 226 1.21 5.04 34.10
CA ARG A 226 1.42 6.44 34.47
C ARG A 226 1.89 7.27 33.29
N SER A 227 1.22 8.40 33.07
CA SER A 227 1.72 9.53 32.28
C SER A 227 2.70 10.37 33.09
N ASN A 228 3.87 10.63 32.55
CA ASN A 228 4.86 11.54 33.12
C ASN A 228 4.88 12.91 32.38
N CYS A 229 3.87 13.19 31.58
CA CYS A 229 3.66 14.47 30.91
C CYS A 229 3.12 15.50 31.92
N ASP A 230 3.98 16.41 32.38
CA ASP A 230 3.66 17.48 33.32
C ASP A 230 2.85 18.63 32.66
N ALA A 231 2.58 19.70 33.39
CA ALA A 231 1.81 20.85 32.92
C ALA A 231 2.46 21.56 31.71
N LYS A 232 3.80 21.59 31.64
CA LYS A 232 4.53 22.17 30.51
C LYS A 232 4.44 21.26 29.28
N CYS A 233 4.61 19.98 29.47
CA CYS A 233 4.46 18.96 28.43
C CYS A 233 3.06 19.02 27.81
N ARG A 234 2.01 19.18 28.63
CA ARG A 234 0.60 19.23 28.17
C ARG A 234 0.25 20.46 27.34
N GLN A 235 1.09 21.48 27.30
CA GLN A 235 0.94 22.59 26.36
C GLN A 235 1.21 22.17 24.92
N GLU A 236 2.09 21.21 24.72
CA GLU A 236 2.47 20.70 23.40
C GLU A 236 1.78 19.37 23.06
N PHE A 237 1.70 18.44 24.03
CA PHE A 237 1.08 17.14 23.84
C PHE A 237 -0.07 16.93 24.81
N GLN A 238 -1.29 16.83 24.31
CA GLN A 238 -2.49 16.71 25.12
C GLN A 238 -2.93 15.26 25.26
N PRO A 239 -3.25 14.79 26.49
CA PRO A 239 -3.76 13.43 26.70
C PRO A 239 -5.01 13.13 25.89
N VAL A 240 -5.06 11.95 25.26
CA VAL A 240 -6.29 11.46 24.62
C VAL A 240 -7.21 10.91 25.72
N LEU A 241 -8.27 11.64 26.04
CA LEU A 241 -9.18 11.28 27.11
C LEU A 241 -10.08 10.10 26.72
N ALA A 242 -10.27 9.18 27.65
CA ALA A 242 -11.17 8.05 27.48
C ALA A 242 -12.58 8.40 28.01
N PRO A 243 -13.66 8.03 27.29
CA PRO A 243 -15.02 8.16 27.78
C PRO A 243 -15.23 7.39 29.09
N GLU A 244 -16.15 7.87 29.95
CA GLU A 244 -16.32 7.33 31.29
C GLU A 244 -16.71 5.84 31.31
N HIS A 245 -17.53 5.41 30.35
CA HIS A 245 -18.13 4.07 30.37
C HIS A 245 -17.47 3.11 29.35
N VAL A 246 -16.33 3.48 28.77
CA VAL A 246 -15.67 2.63 27.80
C VAL A 246 -15.01 1.42 28.45
N ARG A 247 -15.06 0.29 27.77
CA ARG A 247 -14.38 -0.94 28.17
C ARG A 247 -13.29 -1.26 27.16
N PRO A 248 -12.02 -1.04 27.50
CA PRO A 248 -10.92 -1.37 26.61
C PRO A 248 -10.77 -2.89 26.42
N GLN A 249 -10.27 -3.30 25.25
CA GLN A 249 -10.01 -4.70 24.90
C GLN A 249 -8.67 -4.81 24.17
N GLY A 250 -8.06 -6.00 24.21
CA GLY A 250 -6.82 -6.30 23.51
C GLY A 250 -5.67 -5.41 23.99
N ASP A 251 -5.02 -4.72 23.05
CA ASP A 251 -3.90 -3.82 23.31
C ASP A 251 -4.29 -2.48 23.98
N TRP A 252 -5.58 -2.26 24.20
CA TRP A 252 -6.10 -1.01 24.75
C TRP A 252 -6.31 -1.10 26.25
N ALA A 253 -5.97 -0.03 26.98
CA ALA A 253 -6.26 0.11 28.40
C ALA A 253 -6.53 1.58 28.72
N ILE A 254 -6.86 1.85 30.02
CA ILE A 254 -7.11 3.19 30.52
C ILE A 254 -6.30 3.37 31.79
N ILE A 255 -5.67 4.51 31.91
CA ILE A 255 -5.04 4.97 33.16
C ILE A 255 -5.81 6.18 33.71
N GLU A 256 -5.75 6.38 35.02
CA GLU A 256 -6.21 7.60 35.67
C GLU A 256 -5.03 8.55 35.83
N ASN A 257 -5.03 9.61 35.02
CA ASN A 257 -3.92 10.57 34.97
C ASN A 257 -3.96 11.62 36.10
N SER A 258 -5.16 11.90 36.60
CA SER A 258 -5.47 12.67 37.80
C SER A 258 -6.89 12.27 38.24
N PRO A 259 -7.31 12.56 39.50
CA PRO A 259 -8.63 12.16 39.95
C PRO A 259 -9.75 12.48 38.98
N GLY A 260 -10.44 11.45 38.48
CA GLY A 260 -11.53 11.55 37.50
C GLY A 260 -11.10 11.76 36.03
N VAL A 261 -9.80 11.91 35.73
CA VAL A 261 -9.31 12.11 34.37
C VAL A 261 -8.74 10.80 33.81
N LYS A 262 -9.55 10.14 33.01
CA LYS A 262 -9.18 8.89 32.32
C LYS A 262 -8.50 9.15 30.98
N GLN A 263 -7.35 8.52 30.76
CA GLN A 263 -6.57 8.63 29.54
C GLN A 263 -6.41 7.26 28.88
N TRP A 264 -6.57 7.21 27.58
CA TRP A 264 -6.31 6.02 26.78
C TRP A 264 -4.84 5.63 26.81
N THR A 265 -4.59 4.32 26.82
CA THR A 265 -3.30 3.71 26.52
C THR A 265 -3.44 2.68 25.41
N PHE A 266 -2.39 2.51 24.64
CA PHE A 266 -2.27 1.48 23.63
C PHE A 266 -0.92 0.77 23.78
N ARG A 267 -0.94 -0.57 23.85
CA ARG A 267 0.27 -1.39 24.08
C ARG A 267 1.10 -0.91 25.28
N GLY A 268 0.41 -0.53 26.35
CA GLY A 268 1.04 -0.06 27.58
C GLY A 268 1.68 1.32 27.49
N LYS A 269 1.27 2.15 26.52
CA LYS A 269 1.73 3.55 26.40
C LYS A 269 0.56 4.51 26.43
N PRO A 270 0.55 5.52 27.30
CA PRO A 270 -0.41 6.62 27.29
C PRO A 270 -0.42 7.36 25.96
N LEU A 271 -1.62 7.72 25.49
CA LEU A 271 -1.83 8.33 24.18
C LEU A 271 -2.01 9.83 24.25
N TYR A 272 -1.45 10.53 23.29
CA TYR A 272 -1.51 12.00 23.18
C TYR A 272 -1.83 12.45 21.76
N THR A 273 -2.34 13.67 21.64
CA THR A 273 -2.42 14.44 20.40
C THR A 273 -1.53 15.65 20.51
N ARG A 274 -1.15 16.24 19.37
CA ARG A 274 -0.35 17.46 19.30
C ARG A 274 -1.15 18.57 18.60
N PRO A 275 -1.60 19.61 19.33
CA PRO A 275 -2.40 20.69 18.74
C PRO A 275 -1.69 21.50 17.66
N ALA A 276 -0.36 21.45 17.62
CA ALA A 276 0.43 22.10 16.57
C ALA A 276 0.37 21.38 15.20
N ASP A 277 -0.12 20.15 15.16
CA ASP A 277 -0.30 19.42 13.90
C ASP A 277 -1.38 20.11 13.06
N ARG A 278 -1.02 20.51 11.85
CA ARG A 278 -1.89 21.29 10.97
C ARG A 278 -2.66 20.46 9.98
N ILE A 279 -2.19 19.24 9.77
CA ILE A 279 -2.72 18.33 8.73
C ILE A 279 -3.02 16.96 9.32
N PRO A 280 -3.98 16.23 8.74
CA PRO A 280 -4.21 14.82 9.06
C PRO A 280 -2.95 14.00 8.85
N HIS A 281 -2.78 12.96 9.64
CA HIS A 281 -1.66 12.00 9.55
C HIS A 281 -0.26 12.63 9.75
N SER A 282 -0.16 13.78 10.40
CA SER A 282 1.13 14.44 10.66
C SER A 282 2.11 13.51 11.38
N LEU A 283 3.36 13.52 10.96
CA LEU A 283 4.46 12.80 11.61
C LEU A 283 5.39 13.73 12.41
N GLU A 284 5.14 15.05 12.40
CA GLU A 284 6.01 16.04 13.02
C GLU A 284 6.21 15.85 14.54
N GLY A 285 5.14 15.44 15.24
CA GLY A 285 5.25 15.17 16.68
C GLY A 285 6.16 14.00 17.01
N GLY A 286 6.33 13.06 16.09
CA GLY A 286 7.27 11.95 16.23
C GLY A 286 8.75 12.32 16.08
N ASP A 287 9.05 13.53 15.59
CA ASP A 287 10.42 14.05 15.53
C ASP A 287 10.83 14.81 16.79
N VAL A 288 9.87 15.10 17.66
CA VAL A 288 10.19 15.73 18.94
C VAL A 288 10.94 14.71 19.81
N PRO A 289 12.12 15.04 20.35
CA PRO A 289 12.91 14.09 21.13
C PRO A 289 12.11 13.47 22.29
N GLY A 290 12.09 12.14 22.33
CA GLY A 290 11.36 11.37 23.33
C GLY A 290 9.89 11.15 23.01
N TRP A 291 9.45 11.48 21.80
CA TRP A 291 8.11 11.22 21.30
C TRP A 291 8.13 10.35 20.04
N SER A 292 7.06 9.62 19.82
CA SER A 292 6.89 8.78 18.63
C SER A 292 5.42 8.74 18.20
N ASN A 293 5.18 8.67 16.89
CA ASN A 293 3.86 8.31 16.37
C ASN A 293 3.50 6.88 16.78
N VAL A 294 2.22 6.61 16.92
CA VAL A 294 1.73 5.26 17.21
C VAL A 294 1.51 4.50 15.92
N TRP A 295 2.32 3.48 15.72
CA TRP A 295 2.23 2.58 14.58
C TRP A 295 1.57 1.27 15.00
N THR A 296 0.56 0.82 14.26
CA THR A 296 0.08 -0.56 14.36
C THR A 296 0.94 -1.48 13.52
N GLN A 297 1.50 -0.94 12.44
CA GLN A 297 2.43 -1.64 11.56
C GLN A 297 3.32 -0.61 10.84
N LYS A 298 4.64 -0.73 10.97
CA LYS A 298 5.57 0.12 10.21
C LYS A 298 5.76 -0.44 8.81
N ALA A 299 5.86 0.45 7.83
CA ALA A 299 6.28 0.07 6.50
C ALA A 299 7.68 -0.54 6.52
N PRO A 300 7.98 -1.47 5.62
CA PRO A 300 9.33 -1.98 5.43
C PRO A 300 10.27 -0.85 5.05
N ALA A 301 11.53 -1.01 5.44
CA ALA A 301 12.57 -0.06 5.04
C ALA A 301 12.66 0.00 3.51
N HIS A 302 12.86 1.18 2.98
CA HIS A 302 13.19 1.37 1.56
C HIS A 302 14.61 0.82 1.25
N PRO A 303 14.96 0.64 -0.04
CA PRO A 303 16.30 0.24 -0.44
C PRO A 303 17.39 1.10 0.21
N LYS A 304 18.47 0.47 0.64
CA LYS A 304 19.55 1.12 1.40
C LYS A 304 20.27 2.24 0.63
N GLU A 305 20.23 2.19 -0.69
CA GLU A 305 20.77 3.19 -1.59
C GLU A 305 19.88 4.44 -1.73
N PHE A 306 18.65 4.39 -1.21
CA PHE A 306 17.75 5.53 -1.25
C PHE A 306 17.96 6.39 0.00
N THR A 307 17.93 7.69 -0.21
CA THR A 307 18.24 8.68 0.83
C THR A 307 17.11 9.70 0.95
N ARG A 308 16.97 10.26 2.14
CA ARG A 308 15.96 11.26 2.46
C ARG A 308 16.53 12.66 2.17
N HIS A 309 15.78 13.46 1.44
CA HIS A 309 16.13 14.83 1.09
C HIS A 309 15.05 15.81 1.51
N ALA A 310 15.45 16.90 2.16
CA ALA A 310 14.56 17.98 2.50
C ALA A 310 14.35 18.91 1.30
N ASN A 311 13.15 19.47 1.18
CA ASN A 311 12.82 20.58 0.32
C ASN A 311 11.94 21.59 1.07
N ARG A 312 11.45 22.62 0.38
CA ARG A 312 10.64 23.69 1.01
C ARG A 312 9.31 23.22 1.61
N VAL A 313 8.82 22.06 1.20
CA VAL A 313 7.51 21.52 1.62
C VAL A 313 7.62 20.21 2.40
N GLY A 314 8.82 19.62 2.51
CA GLY A 314 9.03 18.43 3.33
C GLY A 314 10.18 17.54 2.91
N TYR A 315 10.00 16.24 3.04
CA TYR A 315 11.04 15.27 2.74
C TYR A 315 10.59 14.32 1.65
N VAL A 316 11.48 14.10 0.71
CA VAL A 316 11.27 13.14 -0.38
C VAL A 316 12.34 12.06 -0.35
N LEU A 317 12.03 10.92 -0.91
CA LEU A 317 12.96 9.84 -1.15
C LEU A 317 13.74 10.15 -2.44
N GLY A 318 15.05 10.05 -2.39
CA GLY A 318 15.95 10.20 -3.53
C GLY A 318 16.80 8.96 -3.75
N ASP A 319 17.34 8.82 -4.96
CA ASP A 319 18.34 7.80 -5.28
C ASP A 319 19.70 8.11 -4.61
N GLU A 320 20.72 7.30 -4.84
CA GLU A 320 22.08 7.49 -4.31
C GLU A 320 22.72 8.85 -4.67
N LYS A 321 22.23 9.52 -5.72
CA LYS A 321 22.67 10.85 -6.14
C LYS A 321 21.76 11.97 -5.62
N GLY A 322 20.76 11.64 -4.84
CA GLY A 322 19.80 12.59 -4.27
C GLY A 322 18.70 13.03 -5.24
N ARG A 323 18.60 12.43 -6.43
CA ARG A 323 17.52 12.74 -7.38
C ARG A 323 16.21 12.14 -6.87
N THR A 324 15.18 12.96 -6.82
CA THR A 324 13.88 12.57 -6.28
C THR A 324 13.29 11.38 -7.04
N ILE A 325 12.79 10.42 -6.28
CA ILE A 325 12.09 9.24 -6.80
C ILE A 325 10.62 9.58 -6.98
N TYR A 326 10.07 9.19 -8.12
CA TYR A 326 8.67 9.38 -8.47
C TYR A 326 7.98 8.04 -8.70
N VAL A 327 6.69 8.01 -8.41
CA VAL A 327 5.78 6.99 -8.89
C VAL A 327 4.82 7.60 -9.89
N TYR A 328 4.30 6.79 -10.79
CA TYR A 328 3.18 7.18 -11.63
C TYR A 328 1.89 6.71 -10.97
N ALA A 329 1.09 7.66 -10.51
CA ALA A 329 -0.24 7.40 -10.01
C ALA A 329 -1.23 7.43 -11.18
N CYS A 330 -2.06 6.42 -11.28
CA CYS A 330 -3.10 6.35 -12.29
C CYS A 330 -4.43 6.00 -11.64
N ASN A 331 -5.42 6.80 -11.93
CA ASN A 331 -6.79 6.58 -11.52
C ASN A 331 -7.65 6.48 -12.77
N ASP A 332 -7.81 5.28 -13.28
CA ASP A 332 -8.67 5.01 -14.43
C ASP A 332 -10.06 4.60 -13.96
N ASP A 333 -11.06 5.14 -14.60
CA ASP A 333 -12.47 4.90 -14.27
C ASP A 333 -13.07 3.70 -15.00
N ALA A 334 -12.32 3.09 -15.92
CA ALA A 334 -12.79 1.94 -16.66
C ALA A 334 -12.75 0.66 -15.82
N ALA A 335 -13.81 -0.12 -15.85
CA ALA A 335 -13.97 -1.33 -15.05
C ALA A 335 -12.95 -2.43 -15.42
N ASP A 336 -12.43 -2.41 -16.65
CA ASP A 336 -11.40 -3.30 -17.17
C ASP A 336 -9.97 -2.90 -16.77
N GLN A 337 -9.79 -1.71 -16.18
CA GLN A 337 -8.49 -1.25 -15.74
C GLN A 337 -8.17 -1.78 -14.36
N GLN A 338 -7.00 -2.34 -14.20
CA GLN A 338 -6.49 -2.71 -12.88
C GLN A 338 -5.72 -1.56 -12.25
N ASP A 339 -4.77 -1.05 -13.00
CA ASP A 339 -3.93 0.06 -12.65
C ASP A 339 -3.11 0.42 -13.89
N CYS A 340 -3.40 1.54 -14.51
CA CYS A 340 -2.71 1.96 -15.71
C CYS A 340 -1.23 2.33 -15.49
N SER A 341 -0.77 2.34 -14.25
CA SER A 341 0.65 2.47 -13.91
C SER A 341 1.39 1.13 -13.85
N HIS A 342 0.67 0.01 -13.74
CA HIS A 342 1.32 -1.29 -13.64
C HIS A 342 1.88 -1.73 -15.01
N PRO A 343 3.15 -2.18 -15.08
CA PRO A 343 3.81 -2.45 -16.36
C PRO A 343 3.23 -3.64 -17.13
N SER A 344 2.42 -4.48 -16.51
CA SER A 344 1.67 -5.55 -17.19
C SER A 344 0.39 -5.07 -17.86
N GLN A 345 0.01 -3.80 -17.67
CA GLN A 345 -1.16 -3.17 -18.27
C GLN A 345 -0.80 -2.28 -19.46
N PRO A 346 -1.75 -1.90 -20.31
CA PRO A 346 -1.52 -0.90 -21.34
C PRO A 346 -0.95 0.39 -20.74
N GLN A 347 0.13 0.88 -21.34
CA GLN A 347 0.87 2.06 -20.87
C GLN A 347 0.39 3.38 -21.50
N ALA A 348 -0.77 3.36 -22.14
CA ALA A 348 -1.23 4.47 -22.97
C ALA A 348 -1.32 5.80 -22.22
N TYR A 349 -1.88 5.80 -21.02
CA TYR A 349 -2.01 7.03 -20.20
C TYR A 349 -0.64 7.58 -19.80
N ARG A 350 0.23 6.73 -19.27
CA ARG A 350 1.58 7.14 -18.90
C ARG A 350 2.35 7.68 -20.10
N LEU A 351 2.29 6.99 -21.24
CA LEU A 351 2.95 7.40 -22.47
C LEU A 351 2.41 8.72 -23.02
N ALA A 352 1.09 8.93 -22.97
CA ALA A 352 0.49 10.20 -23.40
C ALA A 352 1.01 11.36 -22.55
N VAL A 353 1.05 11.20 -21.23
CA VAL A 353 1.50 12.23 -20.29
C VAL A 353 2.99 12.52 -20.38
N SER A 354 3.82 11.48 -20.41
CA SER A 354 5.28 11.62 -20.30
C SER A 354 6.00 11.67 -21.65
N GLY A 355 5.43 11.06 -22.68
CA GLY A 355 6.11 10.88 -23.98
C GLY A 355 5.29 11.30 -25.21
N LYS A 356 4.07 11.84 -25.04
CA LYS A 356 3.13 12.08 -26.15
C LYS A 356 2.88 10.82 -27.00
N GLY A 357 2.77 9.66 -26.34
CA GLY A 357 2.58 8.37 -26.95
C GLY A 357 3.88 7.61 -27.30
N ASP A 358 5.06 8.23 -27.14
CA ASP A 358 6.35 7.63 -27.47
C ASP A 358 7.11 7.18 -26.22
N GLN A 359 7.52 5.91 -26.17
CA GLN A 359 8.20 5.31 -25.03
C GLN A 359 9.62 5.86 -24.83
N ALA A 360 10.37 6.08 -25.91
CA ALA A 360 11.74 6.60 -25.80
C ALA A 360 11.74 8.02 -25.22
N ARG A 361 10.79 8.84 -25.66
CA ARG A 361 10.56 10.18 -25.12
C ARG A 361 10.10 10.15 -23.66
N ALA A 362 9.23 9.21 -23.31
CA ALA A 362 8.81 9.02 -21.92
C ALA A 362 10.01 8.71 -21.02
N MET A 363 10.92 7.83 -21.46
CA MET A 363 12.14 7.51 -20.73
C MET A 363 13.14 8.67 -20.66
N GLN A 364 13.19 9.56 -21.67
CA GLN A 364 14.00 10.78 -21.59
C GLN A 364 13.49 11.74 -20.52
N ASN A 365 12.17 11.92 -20.42
CA ASN A 365 11.55 12.81 -19.45
C ASN A 365 11.51 12.19 -18.05
N PHE A 366 11.24 10.91 -17.96
CA PHE A 366 11.11 10.13 -16.73
C PHE A 366 11.92 8.83 -16.80
N PRO A 367 13.25 8.91 -16.62
CA PRO A 367 14.10 7.71 -16.58
C PRO A 367 13.69 6.80 -15.44
N TYR A 368 13.79 5.49 -15.64
CA TYR A 368 13.61 4.51 -14.57
C TYR A 368 14.73 4.60 -13.53
N VAL A 369 14.43 4.34 -12.27
CA VAL A 369 15.44 4.15 -11.23
C VAL A 369 16.05 2.77 -11.38
N LEU A 370 17.28 2.71 -11.89
CA LEU A 370 17.96 1.44 -12.13
C LEU A 370 18.38 0.79 -10.80
N ALA A 371 18.20 -0.52 -10.71
CA ALA A 371 18.71 -1.32 -9.60
C ALA A 371 20.10 -1.88 -9.99
N GLY A 372 21.11 -1.60 -9.18
CA GLY A 372 22.47 -2.12 -9.38
C GLY A 372 22.51 -3.65 -9.41
N ALA A 373 23.58 -4.23 -9.95
CA ALA A 373 23.72 -5.68 -10.09
C ALA A 373 23.56 -6.42 -8.75
N ASP A 374 24.12 -5.86 -7.68
CA ASP A 374 24.11 -6.45 -6.34
C ASP A 374 22.92 -5.99 -5.48
N ALA A 375 22.03 -5.15 -6.01
CA ALA A 375 20.87 -4.66 -5.30
C ALA A 375 19.93 -5.83 -4.95
N LYS A 376 19.41 -5.81 -3.73
CA LYS A 376 18.47 -6.81 -3.22
C LYS A 376 17.21 -6.14 -2.74
N SER A 377 16.08 -6.71 -3.06
CA SER A 377 14.79 -6.30 -2.55
C SER A 377 14.79 -6.36 -1.01
N PRO A 378 14.54 -5.27 -0.29
CA PRO A 378 14.49 -5.29 1.17
C PRO A 378 13.18 -5.87 1.69
N SER A 379 12.14 -5.90 0.87
CA SER A 379 10.78 -6.29 1.24
C SER A 379 9.97 -6.70 0.01
N GLU A 380 8.71 -7.08 0.20
CA GLU A 380 7.77 -7.30 -0.92
C GLU A 380 7.27 -5.98 -1.50
N THR A 381 7.16 -4.95 -0.67
CA THR A 381 6.74 -3.61 -1.09
C THR A 381 7.75 -2.94 -2.02
N TRP A 382 9.04 -3.05 -1.69
CA TRP A 382 10.14 -2.60 -2.55
C TRP A 382 10.77 -3.78 -3.26
N SER A 383 10.52 -3.90 -4.54
CA SER A 383 10.97 -5.02 -5.36
C SER A 383 11.86 -4.56 -6.51
N ILE A 384 12.45 -5.53 -7.19
CA ILE A 384 13.23 -5.31 -8.42
C ILE A 384 12.51 -6.06 -9.53
N ILE A 385 12.14 -5.32 -10.56
CA ILE A 385 11.47 -5.87 -11.74
C ILE A 385 12.31 -5.62 -12.99
N HIS A 386 11.96 -6.29 -14.07
CA HIS A 386 12.59 -6.12 -15.37
C HIS A 386 11.59 -5.45 -16.31
N ILE A 387 12.05 -4.43 -17.04
CA ILE A 387 11.25 -3.65 -17.97
C ILE A 387 11.91 -3.71 -19.35
N ASP A 388 11.13 -3.99 -20.36
CA ASP A 388 11.51 -3.80 -21.75
C ASP A 388 11.55 -2.30 -22.07
N PRO A 389 12.72 -1.71 -22.35
CA PRO A 389 12.81 -0.27 -22.59
C PRO A 389 12.07 0.19 -23.85
N ALA A 390 11.86 -0.69 -24.82
CA ALA A 390 11.17 -0.35 -26.05
C ALA A 390 9.67 -0.16 -25.85
N THR A 391 9.07 -0.94 -24.95
CA THR A 391 7.63 -0.94 -24.73
C THR A 391 7.20 -0.37 -23.39
N GLY A 392 8.12 -0.28 -22.41
CA GLY A 392 7.80 0.05 -21.02
C GLY A 392 7.03 -1.04 -20.27
N ARG A 393 6.90 -2.22 -20.87
CA ARG A 393 6.19 -3.37 -20.28
C ARG A 393 7.13 -4.23 -19.44
N LYS A 394 6.55 -5.02 -18.54
CA LYS A 394 7.28 -5.98 -17.72
C LYS A 394 7.94 -7.03 -18.63
N ALA A 395 9.21 -7.27 -18.41
CA ALA A 395 10.01 -8.24 -19.13
C ALA A 395 10.33 -9.45 -18.26
N ALA A 396 10.65 -10.57 -18.86
CA ALA A 396 11.13 -11.73 -18.12
C ALA A 396 12.55 -11.46 -17.54
N ALA A 397 12.84 -12.08 -16.41
CA ALA A 397 14.18 -12.02 -15.84
C ALA A 397 15.17 -12.66 -16.82
N GLY A 398 16.28 -11.94 -17.13
CA GLY A 398 17.29 -12.39 -18.08
C GLY A 398 16.95 -12.12 -19.55
N GLN A 399 15.83 -11.50 -19.86
CA GLN A 399 15.54 -11.05 -21.23
C GLN A 399 16.61 -10.07 -21.71
N ALA A 400 17.16 -10.32 -22.87
CA ALA A 400 18.20 -9.47 -23.46
C ALA A 400 17.70 -8.03 -23.64
N GLY A 401 18.49 -7.06 -23.18
CA GLY A 401 18.16 -5.64 -23.25
C GLY A 401 17.16 -5.15 -22.21
N ALA A 402 16.57 -6.03 -21.39
CA ALA A 402 15.68 -5.60 -20.33
C ALA A 402 16.43 -4.81 -19.25
N LEU A 403 15.82 -3.72 -18.79
CA LEU A 403 16.32 -2.90 -17.70
C LEU A 403 15.91 -3.52 -16.37
N ARG A 404 16.85 -3.63 -15.46
CA ARG A 404 16.62 -4.00 -14.08
C ARG A 404 16.34 -2.74 -13.28
N VAL A 405 15.11 -2.58 -12.78
CA VAL A 405 14.64 -1.33 -12.18
C VAL A 405 14.03 -1.55 -10.81
N TRP A 406 14.12 -0.55 -9.96
CA TRP A 406 13.39 -0.53 -8.71
C TRP A 406 11.89 -0.35 -8.96
N ALA A 407 11.11 -1.03 -8.14
CA ALA A 407 9.66 -0.95 -8.14
C ALA A 407 9.12 -0.79 -6.72
N TYR A 408 8.10 0.01 -6.57
CA TYR A 408 7.28 0.13 -5.38
C TYR A 408 5.92 -0.52 -5.65
N ARG A 409 5.54 -1.54 -4.87
CA ARG A 409 4.30 -2.32 -5.08
C ARG A 409 4.21 -2.84 -6.53
N ASP A 410 5.30 -3.41 -7.01
CA ASP A 410 5.48 -3.95 -8.38
C ASP A 410 5.29 -2.91 -9.52
N ARG A 411 5.25 -1.62 -9.20
CA ARG A 411 5.22 -0.52 -10.16
C ARG A 411 6.60 0.11 -10.25
N PRO A 412 7.15 0.29 -11.46
CA PRO A 412 8.47 0.90 -11.61
C PRO A 412 8.46 2.31 -11.03
N VAL A 413 9.57 2.70 -10.41
CA VAL A 413 9.78 4.07 -9.95
C VAL A 413 10.70 4.81 -10.89
N TYR A 414 10.55 6.13 -10.92
CA TYR A 414 11.12 7.00 -11.93
C TYR A 414 11.93 8.13 -11.32
N LEU A 415 12.76 8.75 -12.13
CA LEU A 415 13.40 10.04 -11.90
C LEU A 415 12.72 11.08 -12.79
N CYS A 416 12.99 12.35 -12.53
CA CYS A 416 12.58 13.45 -13.39
C CYS A 416 13.78 14.11 -14.03
N ALA A 417 13.76 14.26 -15.36
CA ALA A 417 14.86 14.90 -16.10
C ALA A 417 15.02 16.40 -15.80
N ARG A 418 14.04 17.01 -15.16
CA ARG A 418 14.06 18.44 -14.79
C ARG A 418 14.70 18.69 -13.44
N ASP A 419 14.74 17.69 -12.55
CA ASP A 419 15.36 17.81 -11.24
C ASP A 419 16.87 18.02 -11.40
N ARG A 420 17.41 19.07 -10.80
CA ARG A 420 18.81 19.51 -10.96
C ARG A 420 19.66 19.27 -9.72
N LYS A 421 19.04 19.27 -8.56
CA LYS A 421 19.72 19.12 -7.25
C LYS A 421 18.91 18.21 -6.34
N PRO A 422 19.54 17.65 -5.30
CA PRO A 422 18.87 16.82 -4.33
C PRO A 422 17.63 17.50 -3.73
N GLY A 423 16.51 16.76 -3.70
CA GLY A 423 15.24 17.24 -3.18
C GLY A 423 14.40 18.11 -4.13
N ASP A 424 14.85 18.37 -5.37
CA ASP A 424 14.00 18.99 -6.38
C ASP A 424 12.78 18.09 -6.67
N ILE A 425 11.63 18.74 -6.93
CA ILE A 425 10.35 18.09 -7.21
C ILE A 425 9.65 18.71 -8.43
N GLU A 426 10.42 19.06 -9.46
CA GLU A 426 9.92 19.78 -10.63
C GLU A 426 8.89 19.01 -11.46
N CYS A 427 8.79 17.70 -11.23
CA CYS A 427 7.81 16.86 -11.89
C CYS A 427 6.70 16.36 -10.95
N ASP A 428 6.65 16.84 -9.71
CA ASP A 428 5.53 16.49 -8.84
C ASP A 428 4.23 17.01 -9.43
N SER A 429 3.21 16.20 -9.45
CA SER A 429 1.93 16.48 -10.12
C SER A 429 1.99 16.62 -11.65
N TRP A 430 3.10 16.26 -12.30
CA TRP A 430 3.15 16.30 -13.77
C TRP A 430 2.15 15.32 -14.38
N GLY A 431 1.32 15.84 -15.27
CA GLY A 431 0.28 15.05 -15.95
C GLY A 431 -1.02 14.97 -15.16
N GLU A 432 -1.10 15.66 -14.02
CA GLU A 432 -2.33 15.78 -13.30
C GLU A 432 -3.23 16.85 -13.91
N ASN A 433 -4.49 16.47 -14.12
CA ASN A 433 -5.56 17.38 -14.41
C ASN A 433 -6.73 17.07 -13.46
N PHE A 434 -7.46 18.08 -13.03
CA PHE A 434 -8.62 17.91 -12.15
C PHE A 434 -8.36 17.25 -10.79
N GLY A 435 -7.22 17.56 -10.18
CA GLY A 435 -6.91 17.16 -8.81
C GLY A 435 -6.71 15.65 -8.63
N LEU A 436 -5.46 15.22 -8.60
CA LEU A 436 -5.00 13.92 -8.11
C LEU A 436 -5.43 12.67 -8.91
N ARG A 437 -5.72 12.79 -10.22
CA ARG A 437 -6.14 11.61 -10.98
C ARG A 437 -4.99 10.78 -11.54
N ASN A 438 -4.26 11.34 -12.48
CA ASN A 438 -3.18 10.65 -13.16
C ASN A 438 -1.96 11.54 -13.21
N GLY A 439 -0.79 11.02 -12.88
CA GLY A 439 0.42 11.80 -12.99
C GLY A 439 1.57 11.26 -12.15
N TYR A 440 2.70 11.90 -12.31
CA TYR A 440 3.88 11.59 -11.53
C TYR A 440 3.78 12.25 -10.16
N ARG A 441 4.13 11.51 -9.12
CA ARG A 441 4.19 11.96 -7.74
C ARG A 441 5.57 11.72 -7.18
N ALA A 442 6.15 12.74 -6.58
CA ALA A 442 7.35 12.58 -5.78
C ALA A 442 7.07 11.58 -4.65
N PHE A 443 8.03 10.75 -4.31
CA PHE A 443 7.90 9.83 -3.20
C PHE A 443 8.14 10.59 -1.89
N TRP A 444 7.05 11.09 -1.31
CA TRP A 444 7.07 11.75 -0.01
C TRP A 444 7.24 10.70 1.08
N ILE A 445 8.19 10.88 1.97
CA ILE A 445 8.41 9.99 3.11
C ILE A 445 7.71 10.46 4.38
N ARG A 446 6.97 11.57 4.28
CA ARG A 446 6.11 12.11 5.32
C ARG A 446 4.86 12.69 4.67
N GLU A 447 3.74 12.35 5.25
CA GLU A 447 2.45 12.91 4.82
C GLU A 447 2.09 14.22 5.53
N ASP A 448 3.11 14.96 5.98
CA ASP A 448 2.96 16.25 6.65
C ASP A 448 2.43 17.36 5.72
N PHE A 449 2.30 17.05 4.45
CA PHE A 449 1.87 18.01 3.44
C PHE A 449 0.54 17.57 2.91
N GLY A 450 -0.51 18.02 3.57
CA GLY A 450 -1.85 17.92 3.02
C GLY A 450 -1.80 18.45 1.60
N GLY A 451 -2.01 17.55 0.66
CA GLY A 451 -1.97 17.85 -0.77
C GLY A 451 -3.08 18.77 -1.21
N SER A 452 -3.19 19.93 -0.60
CA SER A 452 -3.84 21.07 -1.20
C SER A 452 -2.88 21.70 -2.19
N HIS A 453 -2.53 20.96 -3.21
CA HIS A 453 -2.07 21.55 -4.44
C HIS A 453 -3.32 21.97 -5.20
N GLY A 454 -3.86 23.12 -4.80
CA GLY A 454 -4.83 23.86 -5.57
C GLY A 454 -4.23 24.33 -6.87
#